data_a7c013ff64eef9aada42be4b13b55db4
#
_entry.id   a7c013ff64eef9aada42be4b13b55db4
#
_cell.length_a   1.000
_cell.length_b   1.000
_cell.length_c   1.000
_cell.angle_alpha   90.00
_cell.angle_beta   90.00
_cell.angle_gamma   90.00
#
_symmetry.space_group_name_H-M   'P 1'
#
loop_
_entity.id
_entity.type
_entity.pdbx_description
1 polymer ?
#
loop_
_entity_poly.entity_id
_entity_poly.type
_entity_poly.pdbx_seq_one_letter_code
_entity_poly.pdbx_strand_id
1 'polypeptide(L)'
;VIPEGGRGYCGLRSNREGRLVGGTNHEGLLEFYYDRLPTNCVASWVCPAGSRCGYPEYSYTEGPEYGYKNLAVFFTACSFNCLYCQNWHFRQRKKERSSVSAEQLARSADNRTSCICYFGGDPTPQLPYAIEASKLALAKLGKERSVLRICWETNGSMNPELLKEMVVLSLGSGGSVKFDLKAWDEGLHKALTGITNRRTLKNFETVAKYCRMRRDPPLLTASTLLVPGYIDTKEVSSIAKFIASLDPEIPYSLLAFAPNFYLHDLPCTSRKDAEACLDAAQGAGLFRVSLGNRHILR
;
A
#
# COMPACT_ATOMS: atom_id res chain seq x y z
N VAL A 1 -11.10 -5.72 20.03
CA VAL A 1 -12.51 -5.39 20.32
C VAL A 1 -12.60 -3.93 20.72
N ILE A 2 -13.57 -3.18 20.17
CA ILE A 2 -13.85 -1.79 20.57
C ILE A 2 -14.89 -1.87 21.70
N PRO A 3 -14.60 -1.39 22.92
CA PRO A 3 -15.56 -1.40 24.01
C PRO A 3 -16.76 -0.50 23.68
N GLU A 4 -17.89 -0.75 24.33
CA GLU A 4 -19.10 0.08 24.15
C GLU A 4 -18.82 1.55 24.48
N GLY A 5 -19.35 2.47 23.67
CA GLY A 5 -19.05 3.89 23.72
C GLY A 5 -17.63 4.26 23.26
N GLY A 6 -16.76 3.26 23.02
CA GLY A 6 -15.37 3.47 22.61
C GLY A 6 -15.20 3.72 21.11
N ARG A 7 -14.01 4.27 20.75
CA ARG A 7 -13.53 4.39 19.37
C ARG A 7 -12.35 3.45 19.11
N GLY A 8 -12.29 2.89 17.91
CA GLY A 8 -11.13 2.13 17.45
C GLY A 8 -9.91 3.05 17.27
N TYR A 9 -8.74 2.44 17.30
CA TYR A 9 -7.45 3.13 17.13
C TYR A 9 -7.35 3.97 15.84
N CYS A 10 -8.01 3.53 14.77
CA CYS A 10 -8.09 4.25 13.50
C CYS A 10 -8.89 5.58 13.57
N GLY A 11 -9.62 5.83 14.66
CA GLY A 11 -10.47 7.02 14.84
C GLY A 11 -11.74 7.07 13.97
N LEU A 12 -11.96 6.07 13.10
CA LEU A 12 -13.12 5.96 12.21
C LEU A 12 -14.24 5.12 12.83
N ARG A 13 -13.92 3.92 13.30
CA ARG A 13 -14.87 2.96 13.83
C ARG A 13 -15.16 3.21 15.30
N SER A 14 -16.42 3.09 15.69
CA SER A 14 -16.85 3.14 17.09
C SER A 14 -17.84 2.02 17.38
N ASN A 15 -17.96 1.64 18.66
CA ASN A 15 -18.99 0.77 19.12
C ASN A 15 -20.09 1.63 19.78
N ARG A 16 -21.30 1.59 19.24
CA ARG A 16 -22.49 2.26 19.80
C ARG A 16 -23.57 1.20 20.03
N GLU A 17 -23.96 1.02 21.27
CA GLU A 17 -25.00 0.05 21.65
C GLU A 17 -24.73 -1.36 21.13
N GLY A 18 -23.48 -1.83 21.28
CA GLY A 18 -23.05 -3.14 20.79
C GLY A 18 -22.88 -3.25 19.27
N ARG A 19 -23.12 -2.18 18.50
CA ARG A 19 -23.01 -2.17 17.04
C ARG A 19 -21.75 -1.43 16.57
N LEU A 20 -21.06 -1.98 15.59
CA LEU A 20 -19.94 -1.31 14.94
C LEU A 20 -20.46 -0.22 13.99
N VAL A 21 -20.09 1.03 14.26
CA VAL A 21 -20.42 2.20 13.44
C VAL A 21 -19.18 2.71 12.73
N GLY A 22 -19.33 3.12 11.46
CA GLY A 22 -18.24 3.58 10.58
C GLY A 22 -17.58 2.45 9.78
N GLY A 23 -17.02 2.78 8.62
CA GLY A 23 -16.38 1.83 7.72
C GLY A 23 -17.38 0.92 6.99
N THR A 24 -18.48 1.49 6.49
CA THR A 24 -19.48 0.79 5.65
C THR A 24 -18.90 0.46 4.28
N ASN A 25 -19.60 -0.33 3.47
CA ASN A 25 -19.22 -0.61 2.08
C ASN A 25 -19.76 0.41 1.07
N HIS A 26 -20.70 1.27 1.48
CA HIS A 26 -21.35 2.22 0.59
C HIS A 26 -20.68 3.59 0.56
N GLU A 27 -20.18 4.04 1.70
CA GLU A 27 -19.56 5.36 1.85
C GLU A 27 -18.19 5.27 2.52
N GLY A 28 -17.22 5.99 1.94
CA GLY A 28 -15.87 6.12 2.44
C GLY A 28 -15.51 7.58 2.77
N LEU A 29 -14.69 7.76 3.81
CA LEU A 29 -14.08 9.05 4.15
C LEU A 29 -12.72 9.13 3.47
N LEU A 30 -12.67 9.83 2.34
CA LEU A 30 -11.49 9.89 1.48
C LEU A 30 -11.51 11.15 0.60
N GLU A 31 -10.37 11.41 0.01
CA GLU A 31 -10.19 12.29 -1.14
C GLU A 31 -9.67 11.43 -2.30
N PHE A 32 -9.91 11.82 -3.55
CA PHE A 32 -9.32 11.17 -4.71
C PHE A 32 -8.92 12.20 -5.76
N TYR A 33 -7.91 11.87 -6.54
CA TYR A 33 -7.41 12.70 -7.62
C TYR A 33 -6.83 11.85 -8.74
N TYR A 34 -6.61 12.47 -9.91
CA TYR A 34 -5.94 11.82 -11.02
C TYR A 34 -4.45 12.12 -11.01
N ASP A 35 -3.67 11.05 -11.03
CA ASP A 35 -2.22 11.10 -11.05
C ASP A 35 -1.70 10.59 -12.39
N ARG A 36 -0.92 11.40 -13.11
CA ARG A 36 -0.42 11.03 -14.43
C ARG A 36 0.57 9.87 -14.32
N LEU A 37 0.48 8.92 -15.26
CA LEU A 37 1.42 7.81 -15.32
C LEU A 37 2.61 8.15 -16.23
N PRO A 38 3.82 7.62 -15.91
CA PRO A 38 4.17 6.90 -14.70
C PRO A 38 4.21 7.81 -13.46
N THR A 39 3.70 7.33 -12.31
CA THR A 39 3.69 8.07 -11.06
C THR A 39 4.75 7.55 -10.08
N ASN A 40 5.02 8.32 -9.01
CA ASN A 40 5.96 7.95 -7.95
C ASN A 40 5.36 6.88 -7.00
N CYS A 41 5.06 5.71 -7.54
CA CYS A 41 4.57 4.56 -6.80
C CYS A 41 5.75 3.66 -6.38
N VAL A 42 5.70 3.09 -5.18
CA VAL A 42 6.75 2.18 -4.64
C VAL A 42 7.00 0.96 -5.52
N ALA A 43 6.04 0.57 -6.35
CA ALA A 43 6.13 -0.53 -7.30
C ALA A 43 6.30 -0.09 -8.77
N SER A 44 6.53 1.20 -9.08
CA SER A 44 6.57 1.71 -10.46
C SER A 44 7.56 0.97 -11.36
N TRP A 45 8.68 0.54 -10.80
CA TRP A 45 9.75 -0.20 -11.49
C TRP A 45 9.40 -1.65 -11.87
N VAL A 46 8.30 -2.19 -11.34
CA VAL A 46 7.80 -3.57 -11.57
C VAL A 46 6.31 -3.62 -11.91
N CYS A 47 5.69 -2.49 -12.19
CA CYS A 47 4.26 -2.39 -12.47
C CYS A 47 4.03 -1.91 -13.90
N PRO A 48 2.92 -2.29 -14.57
CA PRO A 48 2.62 -1.89 -15.94
C PRO A 48 2.63 -0.38 -16.16
N ALA A 49 2.21 0.40 -15.14
CA ALA A 49 2.18 1.85 -15.26
C ALA A 49 3.56 2.51 -15.44
N GLY A 50 4.62 1.89 -14.89
CA GLY A 50 5.99 2.43 -14.92
C GLY A 50 7.00 1.60 -15.72
N SER A 51 6.62 0.42 -16.23
CA SER A 51 7.51 -0.51 -16.90
C SER A 51 6.77 -1.30 -17.99
N ARG A 52 7.44 -2.27 -18.64
CA ARG A 52 6.78 -3.16 -19.61
C ARG A 52 6.11 -4.40 -18.99
N CYS A 53 6.10 -4.52 -17.66
CA CYS A 53 5.48 -5.66 -16.98
C CYS A 53 4.00 -5.79 -17.36
N GLY A 54 3.52 -7.03 -17.55
CA GLY A 54 2.12 -7.35 -17.80
C GLY A 54 1.57 -6.98 -19.17
N TYR A 55 2.39 -6.51 -20.11
CA TYR A 55 1.96 -6.27 -21.49
C TYR A 55 1.87 -7.59 -22.26
N PRO A 56 0.86 -7.81 -23.12
CA PRO A 56 -0.27 -6.92 -23.43
C PRO A 56 -1.50 -7.07 -22.51
N GLU A 57 -1.56 -8.07 -21.65
CA GLU A 57 -2.79 -8.47 -20.94
C GLU A 57 -3.23 -7.42 -19.91
N TYR A 58 -2.28 -6.79 -19.20
CA TYR A 58 -2.54 -5.87 -18.09
C TYR A 58 -2.02 -4.45 -18.32
N SER A 59 -1.62 -4.11 -19.54
CA SER A 59 -1.12 -2.79 -19.92
C SER A 59 -1.63 -2.36 -21.28
N TYR A 60 -1.91 -1.08 -21.46
CA TYR A 60 -2.26 -0.50 -22.76
C TYR A 60 -1.04 -0.27 -23.65
N THR A 61 0.17 -0.25 -23.11
CA THR A 61 1.41 0.07 -23.81
C THR A 61 2.50 -0.94 -23.50
N GLU A 62 3.43 -1.18 -24.40
CA GLU A 62 4.57 -2.07 -24.18
C GLU A 62 5.57 -1.53 -23.15
N GLY A 63 5.60 -0.23 -22.94
CA GLY A 63 6.42 0.45 -21.95
C GLY A 63 5.58 1.18 -20.91
N PRO A 64 6.16 2.18 -20.20
CA PRO A 64 5.42 3.01 -19.26
C PRO A 64 4.18 3.65 -19.90
N GLU A 65 3.07 3.65 -19.22
CA GLU A 65 1.75 4.08 -19.73
C GLU A 65 1.61 5.61 -19.78
N TYR A 66 2.44 6.27 -20.59
CA TYR A 66 2.29 7.70 -20.85
C TYR A 66 0.92 8.03 -21.47
N GLY A 67 0.31 9.12 -20.99
CA GLY A 67 -1.02 9.56 -21.44
C GLY A 67 -2.19 8.89 -20.73
N TYR A 68 -1.93 7.88 -19.90
CA TYR A 68 -2.88 7.30 -18.97
C TYR A 68 -2.73 7.89 -17.56
N LYS A 69 -3.62 7.52 -16.64
CA LYS A 69 -3.64 8.02 -15.28
C LYS A 69 -4.05 6.96 -14.27
N ASN A 70 -3.60 7.15 -13.04
CA ASN A 70 -4.05 6.49 -11.85
C ASN A 70 -5.19 7.28 -11.21
N LEU A 71 -6.27 6.64 -10.82
CA LEU A 71 -7.22 7.18 -9.86
C LEU A 71 -6.66 6.92 -8.46
N ALA A 72 -6.03 7.92 -7.89
CA ALA A 72 -5.37 7.88 -6.60
C ALA A 72 -6.38 8.13 -5.48
N VAL A 73 -6.60 7.15 -4.59
CA VAL A 73 -7.61 7.20 -3.51
C VAL A 73 -6.92 7.33 -2.17
N PHE A 74 -7.06 8.50 -1.55
CA PHE A 74 -6.44 8.87 -0.29
C PHE A 74 -7.44 8.75 0.87
N PHE A 75 -7.28 7.71 1.71
CA PHE A 75 -8.13 7.51 2.89
C PHE A 75 -7.74 8.42 4.05
N THR A 76 -8.75 8.90 4.79
CA THR A 76 -8.56 9.80 5.95
C THR A 76 -8.53 9.07 7.30
N ALA A 77 -8.23 7.78 7.30
CA ALA A 77 -8.05 6.97 8.50
C ALA A 77 -6.90 5.97 8.30
N CYS A 78 -6.26 5.55 9.39
CA CYS A 78 -5.19 4.55 9.38
C CYS A 78 -5.28 3.68 10.63
N SER A 79 -4.99 2.38 10.49
CA SER A 79 -4.89 1.45 11.62
C SER A 79 -3.56 1.56 12.38
N PHE A 80 -2.57 2.31 11.87
CA PHE A 80 -1.29 2.61 12.52
C PHE A 80 -1.20 4.08 12.92
N ASN A 81 -0.23 4.40 13.79
CA ASN A 81 0.12 5.76 14.21
C ASN A 81 1.62 6.02 14.10
N CYS A 82 2.17 5.87 12.88
CA CYS A 82 3.60 5.99 12.65
C CYS A 82 4.14 7.37 13.06
N LEU A 83 5.24 7.39 13.80
CA LEU A 83 5.91 8.60 14.27
C LEU A 83 6.46 9.46 13.12
N TYR A 84 6.73 8.83 11.96
CA TYR A 84 7.25 9.44 10.73
C TYR A 84 6.18 9.59 9.63
N CYS A 85 4.90 9.64 9.98
CA CYS A 85 3.83 9.64 8.99
C CYS A 85 3.91 10.85 8.08
N GLN A 86 4.17 10.65 6.78
CA GLN A 86 4.19 11.74 5.80
C GLN A 86 2.81 12.36 5.57
N ASN A 87 1.78 11.57 5.80
CA ASN A 87 0.39 11.97 5.57
C ASN A 87 -0.35 12.33 6.87
N TRP A 88 0.36 12.68 7.94
CA TRP A 88 -0.20 12.90 9.28
C TRP A 88 -1.33 13.96 9.33
N HIS A 89 -1.39 14.88 8.39
CA HIS A 89 -2.40 15.94 8.33
C HIS A 89 -3.84 15.42 8.31
N PHE A 90 -4.10 14.23 7.75
CA PHE A 90 -5.44 13.63 7.76
C PHE A 90 -5.99 13.44 9.18
N ARG A 91 -5.10 13.32 10.18
CA ARG A 91 -5.49 13.15 11.59
C ARG A 91 -6.03 14.41 12.21
N GLN A 92 -5.64 15.57 11.71
CA GLN A 92 -6.08 16.89 12.19
C GLN A 92 -7.40 17.34 11.54
N ARG A 93 -7.68 16.92 10.33
CA ARG A 93 -8.89 17.29 9.57
C ARG A 93 -10.16 16.54 10.04
N LYS A 94 -10.48 16.64 11.34
CA LYS A 94 -11.62 15.92 11.94
C LYS A 94 -12.99 16.47 11.49
N LYS A 95 -13.11 17.70 11.01
CA LYS A 95 -14.37 18.38 10.70
C LYS A 95 -14.75 18.43 9.21
N GLU A 96 -13.80 18.23 8.30
CA GLU A 96 -13.99 18.40 6.84
C GLU A 96 -13.82 17.08 6.09
N ARG A 97 -14.34 15.98 6.63
CA ARG A 97 -14.22 14.70 5.98
C ARG A 97 -15.28 14.58 4.88
N SER A 98 -14.85 14.66 3.62
CA SER A 98 -15.72 14.39 2.48
C SER A 98 -16.10 12.91 2.46
N SER A 99 -17.40 12.63 2.48
CA SER A 99 -17.93 11.29 2.21
C SER A 99 -18.07 11.13 0.70
N VAL A 100 -17.59 10.01 0.19
CA VAL A 100 -17.68 9.64 -1.23
C VAL A 100 -18.36 8.29 -1.33
N SER A 101 -19.44 8.18 -2.13
CA SER A 101 -20.07 6.88 -2.33
C SER A 101 -19.20 5.95 -3.20
N ALA A 102 -19.37 4.64 -3.05
CA ALA A 102 -18.66 3.64 -3.84
C ALA A 102 -18.97 3.79 -5.35
N GLU A 103 -20.21 4.12 -5.69
CA GLU A 103 -20.65 4.39 -7.07
C GLU A 103 -20.01 5.67 -7.63
N GLN A 104 -19.87 6.71 -6.81
CA GLN A 104 -19.21 7.96 -7.22
C GLN A 104 -17.76 7.71 -7.56
N LEU A 105 -17.02 7.00 -6.69
CA LEU A 105 -15.62 6.64 -6.96
C LEU A 105 -15.50 5.76 -8.21
N ALA A 106 -16.35 4.74 -8.34
CA ALA A 106 -16.37 3.86 -9.52
C ALA A 106 -16.67 4.63 -10.82
N ARG A 107 -17.54 5.65 -10.77
CA ARG A 107 -17.82 6.53 -11.92
C ARG A 107 -16.67 7.42 -12.32
N SER A 108 -15.77 7.73 -11.39
CA SER A 108 -14.61 8.57 -11.65
C SER A 108 -13.50 7.86 -12.44
N ALA A 109 -13.55 6.53 -12.56
CA ALA A 109 -12.64 5.80 -13.44
C ALA A 109 -13.11 5.94 -14.90
N ASP A 110 -12.43 6.77 -15.69
CA ASP A 110 -12.73 7.00 -17.12
C ASP A 110 -11.85 6.15 -18.06
N ASN A 111 -11.98 6.33 -19.38
CA ASN A 111 -11.29 5.55 -20.41
C ASN A 111 -9.75 5.72 -20.43
N ARG A 112 -9.20 6.72 -19.73
CA ARG A 112 -7.75 6.91 -19.58
C ARG A 112 -7.25 6.50 -18.19
N THR A 113 -8.12 6.04 -17.30
CA THR A 113 -7.72 5.53 -15.99
C THR A 113 -7.31 4.08 -16.12
N SER A 114 -6.04 3.74 -16.05
CA SER A 114 -5.55 2.36 -16.18
C SER A 114 -5.38 1.64 -14.84
N CYS A 115 -5.39 2.38 -13.73
CA CYS A 115 -5.40 1.78 -12.40
C CYS A 115 -6.16 2.64 -11.38
N ILE A 116 -6.69 1.99 -10.35
CA ILE A 116 -7.16 2.61 -9.10
C ILE A 116 -6.18 2.17 -8.02
N CYS A 117 -5.53 3.12 -7.34
CA CYS A 117 -4.62 2.81 -6.24
C CYS A 117 -5.19 3.36 -4.93
N TYR A 118 -5.45 2.45 -3.99
CA TYR A 118 -5.91 2.77 -2.65
C TYR A 118 -4.73 2.93 -1.70
N PHE A 119 -4.59 4.12 -1.11
CA PHE A 119 -3.48 4.47 -0.23
C PHE A 119 -3.87 5.61 0.74
N GLY A 120 -2.95 6.43 1.15
CA GLY A 120 -3.16 7.63 1.95
C GLY A 120 -2.97 7.37 3.43
N GLY A 121 -4.02 7.52 4.26
CA GLY A 121 -3.96 7.04 5.64
C GLY A 121 -3.66 5.55 5.64
N ASP A 122 -4.64 4.74 5.29
CA ASP A 122 -4.51 3.31 4.93
C ASP A 122 -5.89 2.77 4.50
N PRO A 123 -5.99 1.88 3.51
CA PRO A 123 -7.27 1.26 3.14
C PRO A 123 -7.86 0.33 4.21
N THR A 124 -7.05 -0.23 5.11
CA THR A 124 -7.47 -1.22 6.12
C THR A 124 -8.74 -0.85 6.90
N PRO A 125 -8.90 0.40 7.44
CA PRO A 125 -10.11 0.75 8.19
C PRO A 125 -11.37 0.82 7.33
N GLN A 126 -11.25 1.03 6.02
CA GLN A 126 -12.36 1.22 5.07
C GLN A 126 -12.32 0.20 3.93
N LEU A 127 -11.71 -0.96 4.16
CA LEU A 127 -11.52 -1.98 3.13
C LEU A 127 -12.84 -2.50 2.52
N PRO A 128 -13.96 -2.67 3.27
CA PRO A 128 -15.24 -3.03 2.65
C PRO A 128 -15.70 -2.03 1.57
N TYR A 129 -15.53 -0.74 1.81
CA TYR A 129 -15.82 0.30 0.83
C TYR A 129 -14.91 0.18 -0.42
N ALA A 130 -13.60 0.04 -0.21
CA ALA A 130 -12.65 -0.03 -1.31
C ALA A 130 -12.88 -1.28 -2.20
N ILE A 131 -13.25 -2.40 -1.60
CA ILE A 131 -13.65 -3.62 -2.30
C ILE A 131 -14.91 -3.39 -3.14
N GLU A 132 -15.95 -2.77 -2.57
CA GLU A 132 -17.20 -2.48 -3.27
C GLU A 132 -16.98 -1.52 -4.43
N ALA A 133 -16.30 -0.41 -4.20
CA ALA A 133 -15.96 0.56 -5.26
C ALA A 133 -15.15 -0.09 -6.40
N SER A 134 -14.23 -1.00 -6.07
CA SER A 134 -13.44 -1.76 -7.06
C SER A 134 -14.33 -2.69 -7.90
N LYS A 135 -15.25 -3.44 -7.25
CA LYS A 135 -16.21 -4.32 -7.95
C LYS A 135 -17.08 -3.53 -8.91
N LEU A 136 -17.62 -2.39 -8.44
CA LEU A 136 -18.44 -1.49 -9.27
C LEU A 136 -17.64 -0.90 -10.45
N ALA A 137 -16.38 -0.51 -10.23
CA ALA A 137 -15.53 0.03 -11.28
C ALA A 137 -15.21 -1.02 -12.34
N LEU A 138 -14.86 -2.25 -11.94
CA LEU A 138 -14.59 -3.36 -12.84
C LEU A 138 -15.85 -3.80 -13.63
N ALA A 139 -17.02 -3.81 -13.01
CA ALA A 139 -18.29 -4.13 -13.68
C ALA A 139 -18.66 -3.14 -14.77
N LYS A 140 -18.13 -1.91 -14.72
CA LYS A 140 -18.34 -0.88 -15.75
C LYS A 140 -17.37 -0.96 -16.92
N LEU A 141 -16.39 -1.86 -16.88
CA LEU A 141 -15.50 -2.07 -18.02
C LEU A 141 -16.33 -2.55 -19.19
N GLY A 142 -16.54 -1.66 -20.17
CA GLY A 142 -17.21 -2.00 -21.42
C GLY A 142 -16.32 -2.87 -22.33
N LYS A 143 -16.88 -3.37 -23.45
CA LYS A 143 -16.14 -4.20 -24.43
C LYS A 143 -14.91 -3.51 -25.02
N GLU A 144 -14.90 -2.18 -25.03
CA GLU A 144 -13.82 -1.36 -25.58
C GLU A 144 -12.67 -1.09 -24.61
N ARG A 145 -12.89 -1.38 -23.31
CA ARG A 145 -11.91 -1.12 -22.25
C ARG A 145 -11.50 -2.43 -21.60
N SER A 146 -10.25 -2.83 -21.81
CA SER A 146 -9.73 -4.11 -21.33
C SER A 146 -8.93 -4.03 -20.03
N VAL A 147 -8.38 -2.84 -19.66
CA VAL A 147 -7.46 -2.71 -18.52
C VAL A 147 -7.98 -1.71 -17.49
N LEU A 148 -8.15 -2.17 -16.26
CA LEU A 148 -8.30 -1.36 -15.06
C LEU A 148 -7.72 -2.15 -13.87
N ARG A 149 -6.50 -1.84 -13.47
CA ARG A 149 -5.82 -2.52 -12.37
C ARG A 149 -6.28 -2.00 -11.02
N ILE A 150 -6.56 -2.90 -10.10
CA ILE A 150 -6.89 -2.56 -8.70
C ILE A 150 -5.65 -2.77 -7.84
N CYS A 151 -5.11 -1.67 -7.31
CA CYS A 151 -3.85 -1.63 -6.58
C CYS A 151 -4.04 -1.12 -5.15
N TRP A 152 -3.17 -1.57 -4.24
CA TRP A 152 -3.23 -1.23 -2.83
C TRP A 152 -1.84 -0.90 -2.30
N GLU A 153 -1.73 0.18 -1.54
CA GLU A 153 -0.59 0.47 -0.67
C GLU A 153 -1.08 0.43 0.77
N THR A 154 -0.58 -0.51 1.56
CA THR A 154 -1.17 -0.79 2.86
C THR A 154 -0.17 -1.23 3.90
N ASN A 155 -0.45 -0.94 5.16
CA ASN A 155 0.26 -1.50 6.31
C ASN A 155 -0.03 -3.00 6.55
N GLY A 156 -0.96 -3.58 5.80
CA GLY A 156 -1.23 -5.02 5.80
C GLY A 156 -1.95 -5.58 7.02
N SER A 157 -2.45 -4.74 7.94
CA SER A 157 -3.04 -5.23 9.21
C SER A 157 -4.54 -5.57 9.16
N MET A 158 -5.11 -5.68 7.95
CA MET A 158 -6.54 -5.92 7.74
C MET A 158 -7.01 -7.30 8.21
N ASN A 159 -8.33 -7.45 8.27
CA ASN A 159 -8.98 -8.74 8.48
C ASN A 159 -8.62 -9.72 7.35
N PRO A 160 -8.26 -11.00 7.65
CA PRO A 160 -7.85 -11.98 6.65
C PRO A 160 -8.91 -12.31 5.59
N GLU A 161 -10.20 -12.26 5.91
CA GLU A 161 -11.26 -12.55 4.93
C GLU A 161 -11.37 -11.40 3.92
N LEU A 162 -11.31 -10.15 4.37
CA LEU A 162 -11.26 -8.99 3.47
C LEU A 162 -9.97 -8.95 2.65
N LEU A 163 -8.86 -9.43 3.21
CA LEU A 163 -7.59 -9.58 2.48
C LEU A 163 -7.74 -10.50 1.28
N LYS A 164 -8.46 -11.62 1.42
CA LYS A 164 -8.70 -12.56 0.31
C LYS A 164 -9.46 -11.88 -0.84
N GLU A 165 -10.53 -11.13 -0.53
CA GLU A 165 -11.28 -10.39 -1.56
C GLU A 165 -10.40 -9.35 -2.26
N MET A 166 -9.59 -8.61 -1.50
CA MET A 166 -8.61 -7.64 -2.01
C MET A 166 -7.61 -8.30 -2.98
N VAL A 167 -7.08 -9.46 -2.59
CA VAL A 167 -6.13 -10.24 -3.42
C VAL A 167 -6.77 -10.72 -4.72
N VAL A 168 -8.00 -11.24 -4.66
CA VAL A 168 -8.74 -11.71 -5.85
C VAL A 168 -8.95 -10.57 -6.85
N LEU A 169 -9.32 -9.36 -6.37
CA LEU A 169 -9.48 -8.18 -7.22
C LEU A 169 -8.17 -7.80 -7.92
N SER A 170 -7.05 -7.77 -7.17
CA SER A 170 -5.75 -7.45 -7.76
C SER A 170 -5.28 -8.54 -8.72
N LEU A 171 -5.43 -9.81 -8.35
CA LEU A 171 -5.01 -10.93 -9.18
C LEU A 171 -5.69 -10.93 -10.54
N GLY A 172 -7.03 -10.77 -10.56
CA GLY A 172 -7.81 -10.79 -11.79
C GLY A 172 -7.68 -9.53 -12.66
N SER A 173 -7.32 -8.39 -12.05
CA SER A 173 -7.22 -7.11 -12.77
C SER A 173 -5.81 -6.72 -13.20
N GLY A 174 -4.78 -7.50 -12.88
CA GLY A 174 -3.38 -7.12 -13.13
C GLY A 174 -2.81 -6.12 -12.10
N GLY A 175 -3.55 -5.83 -11.03
CA GLY A 175 -3.10 -4.92 -9.98
C GLY A 175 -2.12 -5.55 -8.99
N SER A 176 -1.59 -4.76 -8.05
CA SER A 176 -0.60 -5.20 -7.07
C SER A 176 -1.01 -4.82 -5.65
N VAL A 177 -0.67 -5.70 -4.70
CA VAL A 177 -0.80 -5.46 -3.26
C VAL A 177 0.58 -5.12 -2.72
N LYS A 178 0.77 -3.86 -2.32
CA LYS A 178 2.04 -3.33 -1.83
C LYS A 178 1.97 -3.21 -0.30
N PHE A 179 2.76 -4.03 0.39
CA PHE A 179 2.83 -4.03 1.85
C PHE A 179 3.97 -3.17 2.36
N ASP A 180 3.64 -2.29 3.28
CA ASP A 180 4.62 -1.55 4.07
C ASP A 180 5.07 -2.40 5.28
N LEU A 181 6.23 -3.03 5.18
CA LEU A 181 6.87 -3.76 6.27
C LEU A 181 7.73 -2.78 7.07
N LYS A 182 7.16 -2.23 8.15
CA LYS A 182 7.74 -1.06 8.85
C LYS A 182 8.96 -1.39 9.68
N ALA A 183 8.99 -2.54 10.35
CA ALA A 183 10.13 -3.09 11.09
C ALA A 183 9.94 -4.60 11.28
N TRP A 184 11.04 -5.33 11.45
CA TRP A 184 11.04 -6.76 11.80
C TRP A 184 10.84 -6.98 13.28
N ASP A 185 11.64 -6.30 14.12
CA ASP A 185 11.51 -6.38 15.58
C ASP A 185 10.14 -5.86 16.02
N GLU A 186 9.41 -6.67 16.80
CA GLU A 186 8.05 -6.32 17.24
C GLU A 186 8.05 -5.12 18.19
N GLY A 187 9.05 -5.01 19.05
CA GLY A 187 9.19 -3.90 20.01
C GLY A 187 9.43 -2.59 19.25
N LEU A 188 10.37 -2.61 18.31
CA LEU A 188 10.66 -1.49 17.43
C LEU A 188 9.43 -1.12 16.59
N HIS A 189 8.75 -2.10 16.01
CA HIS A 189 7.53 -1.86 15.23
C HIS A 189 6.45 -1.17 16.08
N LYS A 190 6.23 -1.62 17.31
CA LYS A 190 5.29 -0.98 18.24
C LYS A 190 5.72 0.44 18.62
N ALA A 191 7.01 0.65 18.87
CA ALA A 191 7.55 1.99 19.17
C ALA A 191 7.30 2.96 18.02
N LEU A 192 7.54 2.54 16.78
CA LEU A 192 7.41 3.37 15.58
C LEU A 192 5.96 3.57 15.11
N THR A 193 5.06 2.59 15.34
CA THR A 193 3.72 2.58 14.72
C THR A 193 2.55 2.49 15.71
N GLY A 194 2.82 2.18 16.97
CA GLY A 194 1.82 1.96 18.01
C GLY A 194 1.14 0.59 17.96
N ILE A 195 1.46 -0.28 16.97
CA ILE A 195 0.79 -1.57 16.73
C ILE A 195 1.85 -2.67 16.52
N THR A 196 1.53 -3.93 16.84
CA THR A 196 2.37 -5.10 16.56
C THR A 196 2.39 -5.41 15.05
N ASN A 197 3.52 -5.93 14.54
CA ASN A 197 3.68 -6.37 13.15
C ASN A 197 3.09 -7.76 12.86
N ARG A 198 2.65 -8.53 13.86
CA ARG A 198 2.24 -9.94 13.72
C ARG A 198 1.18 -10.14 12.64
N ARG A 199 0.15 -9.27 12.62
CA ARG A 199 -0.93 -9.36 11.63
C ARG A 199 -0.43 -9.03 10.23
N THR A 200 0.39 -8.01 10.07
CA THR A 200 1.01 -7.61 8.80
C THR A 200 1.84 -8.74 8.22
N LEU A 201 2.74 -9.35 9.02
CA LEU A 201 3.59 -10.46 8.58
C LEU A 201 2.74 -11.69 8.18
N LYS A 202 1.73 -12.04 8.99
CA LYS A 202 0.83 -13.17 8.68
C LYS A 202 0.00 -12.95 7.41
N ASN A 203 -0.47 -11.73 7.19
CA ASN A 203 -1.19 -11.35 5.99
C ASN A 203 -0.26 -11.36 4.77
N PHE A 204 0.97 -10.86 4.89
CA PHE A 204 1.97 -10.92 3.84
C PHE A 204 2.26 -12.37 3.41
N GLU A 205 2.51 -13.26 4.39
CA GLU A 205 2.67 -14.71 4.17
C GLU A 205 1.46 -15.32 3.43
N THR A 206 0.25 -14.87 3.78
CA THR A 206 -0.97 -15.33 3.12
C THR A 206 -1.02 -14.91 1.67
N VAL A 207 -0.68 -13.65 1.33
CA VAL A 207 -0.69 -13.15 -0.05
C VAL A 207 0.43 -13.78 -0.88
N ALA A 208 1.59 -14.05 -0.29
CA ALA A 208 2.72 -14.70 -0.97
C ALA A 208 2.34 -16.05 -1.61
N LYS A 209 1.39 -16.79 -1.02
CA LYS A 209 0.89 -18.06 -1.58
C LYS A 209 0.22 -17.90 -2.94
N TYR A 210 -0.29 -16.70 -3.26
CA TYR A 210 -0.93 -16.40 -4.52
C TYR A 210 0.06 -15.90 -5.60
N CYS A 211 1.31 -15.58 -5.26
CA CYS A 211 2.29 -15.03 -6.21
C CYS A 211 2.56 -15.95 -7.40
N ARG A 212 2.45 -17.28 -7.22
CA ARG A 212 2.63 -18.25 -8.29
C ARG A 212 1.50 -18.24 -9.32
N MET A 213 0.33 -17.70 -8.99
CA MET A 213 -0.81 -17.64 -9.90
C MET A 213 -0.65 -16.53 -10.96
N ARG A 214 0.12 -15.49 -10.65
CA ARG A 214 0.48 -14.42 -11.58
C ARG A 214 1.85 -13.84 -11.21
N ARG A 215 2.83 -14.06 -12.09
CA ARG A 215 4.22 -13.59 -11.93
C ARG A 215 4.45 -12.22 -12.56
N ASP A 216 3.77 -11.93 -13.65
CA ASP A 216 3.88 -10.68 -14.40
C ASP A 216 2.50 -10.08 -14.72
N PRO A 217 2.22 -8.87 -14.23
CA PRO A 217 3.00 -8.10 -13.26
C PRO A 217 2.94 -8.73 -11.86
N PRO A 218 3.92 -8.45 -10.95
CA PRO A 218 3.93 -9.04 -9.61
C PRO A 218 2.67 -8.69 -8.82
N LEU A 219 2.03 -9.72 -8.23
CA LEU A 219 0.86 -9.53 -7.37
C LEU A 219 1.22 -8.85 -6.06
N LEU A 220 2.34 -9.24 -5.46
CA LEU A 220 2.80 -8.78 -4.14
C LEU A 220 4.11 -8.02 -4.27
N THR A 221 4.21 -6.90 -3.57
CA THR A 221 5.44 -6.12 -3.43
C THR A 221 5.60 -5.71 -1.97
N ALA A 222 6.81 -5.71 -1.46
CA ALA A 222 7.14 -5.17 -0.14
C ALA A 222 7.81 -3.80 -0.25
N SER A 223 7.64 -2.96 0.76
CA SER A 223 8.42 -1.74 0.95
C SER A 223 8.79 -1.52 2.41
N THR A 224 9.94 -0.86 2.64
CA THR A 224 10.39 -0.45 3.97
C THR A 224 11.02 0.93 3.89
N LEU A 225 10.63 1.84 4.78
CA LEU A 225 11.22 3.16 4.90
C LEU A 225 12.46 3.09 5.78
N LEU A 226 13.60 3.52 5.26
CA LEU A 226 14.91 3.50 5.92
C LEU A 226 15.04 4.67 6.90
N VAL A 227 14.43 4.55 8.08
CA VAL A 227 14.44 5.58 9.13
C VAL A 227 15.78 5.55 9.85
N PRO A 228 16.60 6.63 9.78
CA PRO A 228 17.93 6.65 10.40
C PRO A 228 17.90 6.37 11.91
N GLY A 229 18.80 5.52 12.37
CA GLY A 229 18.91 5.11 13.77
C GLY A 229 17.88 4.05 14.24
N TYR A 230 16.90 3.71 13.39
CA TYR A 230 15.86 2.72 13.70
C TYR A 230 15.84 1.54 12.73
N ILE A 231 15.85 1.81 11.44
CA ILE A 231 15.78 0.77 10.39
C ILE A 231 17.14 0.68 9.72
N ASP A 232 17.96 -0.20 10.23
CA ASP A 232 19.32 -0.48 9.80
C ASP A 232 19.45 -1.73 8.92
N THR A 233 20.67 -2.11 8.59
CA THR A 233 20.96 -3.32 7.81
C THR A 233 20.49 -4.61 8.46
N LYS A 234 20.44 -4.68 9.81
CA LYS A 234 19.95 -5.87 10.55
C LYS A 234 18.44 -6.03 10.40
N GLU A 235 17.69 -4.94 10.58
CA GLU A 235 16.25 -4.91 10.36
C GLU A 235 15.90 -5.27 8.92
N VAL A 236 16.55 -4.62 7.94
CA VAL A 236 16.35 -4.88 6.51
C VAL A 236 16.71 -6.32 6.15
N SER A 237 17.85 -6.86 6.62
CA SER A 237 18.23 -8.26 6.38
C SER A 237 17.19 -9.24 6.93
N SER A 238 16.63 -8.96 8.11
CA SER A 238 15.63 -9.83 8.74
C SER A 238 14.32 -9.82 7.94
N ILE A 239 13.85 -8.64 7.50
CA ILE A 239 12.68 -8.52 6.61
C ILE A 239 12.95 -9.24 5.28
N ALA A 240 14.12 -9.02 4.67
CA ALA A 240 14.49 -9.62 3.40
C ALA A 240 14.57 -11.17 3.47
N LYS A 241 15.14 -11.72 4.54
CA LYS A 241 15.14 -13.17 4.80
C LYS A 241 13.73 -13.74 4.91
N PHE A 242 12.85 -13.03 5.61
CA PHE A 242 11.43 -13.42 5.68
C PHE A 242 10.78 -13.43 4.31
N ILE A 243 10.94 -12.37 3.51
CA ILE A 243 10.39 -12.29 2.15
C ILE A 243 10.96 -13.41 1.27
N ALA A 244 12.30 -13.60 1.27
CA ALA A 244 12.99 -14.61 0.47
C ALA A 244 12.57 -16.03 0.84
N SER A 245 12.28 -16.30 2.12
CA SER A 245 11.78 -17.61 2.57
C SER A 245 10.40 -17.97 2.00
N LEU A 246 9.61 -16.95 1.61
CA LEU A 246 8.31 -17.16 0.97
C LEU A 246 8.44 -17.27 -0.55
N ASP A 247 9.15 -16.33 -1.17
CA ASP A 247 9.46 -16.31 -2.59
C ASP A 247 10.54 -15.24 -2.89
N PRO A 248 11.74 -15.61 -3.36
CA PRO A 248 12.84 -14.67 -3.62
C PRO A 248 12.57 -13.71 -4.79
N GLU A 249 11.56 -13.98 -5.62
CA GLU A 249 11.12 -13.12 -6.73
C GLU A 249 10.17 -11.98 -6.29
N ILE A 250 9.70 -11.94 -5.04
CA ILE A 250 8.87 -10.85 -4.55
C ILE A 250 9.68 -9.55 -4.56
N PRO A 251 9.24 -8.51 -5.29
CA PRO A 251 9.94 -7.23 -5.33
C PRO A 251 9.94 -6.54 -3.96
N TYR A 252 11.10 -6.01 -3.59
CA TYR A 252 11.27 -5.27 -2.34
C TYR A 252 11.84 -3.88 -2.59
N SER A 253 11.11 -2.84 -2.18
CA SER A 253 11.50 -1.44 -2.34
C SER A 253 11.99 -0.87 -1.00
N LEU A 254 13.23 -0.44 -0.95
CA LEU A 254 13.81 0.29 0.18
C LEU A 254 13.64 1.79 -0.10
N LEU A 255 12.95 2.52 0.76
CA LEU A 255 12.60 3.91 0.54
C LEU A 255 13.46 4.83 1.42
N ALA A 256 14.09 5.82 0.80
CA ALA A 256 14.79 6.84 1.57
C ALA A 256 13.78 7.65 2.41
N PHE A 257 14.14 7.92 3.67
CA PHE A 257 13.38 8.71 4.63
C PHE A 257 13.72 10.18 4.50
N ALA A 258 12.71 11.04 4.63
CA ALA A 258 12.87 12.47 4.91
C ALA A 258 12.20 12.82 6.25
N PRO A 259 12.79 13.75 7.04
CA PRO A 259 12.24 14.20 8.31
C PRO A 259 10.77 14.58 8.20
N ASN A 260 9.93 14.05 9.09
CA ASN A 260 8.51 14.37 9.09
C ASN A 260 7.84 14.02 10.42
N PHE A 261 6.72 14.69 10.71
CA PHE A 261 5.85 14.51 11.87
C PHE A 261 6.63 14.54 13.19
N TYR A 262 6.59 13.48 14.01
CA TYR A 262 7.34 13.42 15.27
C TYR A 262 8.83 13.16 15.10
N LEU A 263 9.26 12.61 13.96
CA LEU A 263 10.68 12.40 13.64
C LEU A 263 11.19 13.48 12.67
N HIS A 264 10.83 14.74 12.94
CA HIS A 264 11.24 15.89 12.14
C HIS A 264 12.68 16.36 12.43
N ASP A 265 13.28 15.89 13.50
CA ASP A 265 14.63 16.16 13.96
C ASP A 265 15.68 15.16 13.46
N LEU A 266 15.26 14.06 12.83
CA LEU A 266 16.19 13.11 12.23
C LEU A 266 16.72 13.61 10.88
N PRO A 267 17.95 13.21 10.48
CA PRO A 267 18.45 13.49 9.13
C PRO A 267 17.69 12.66 8.07
N CYS A 268 17.82 13.05 6.80
CA CYS A 268 17.47 12.15 5.69
C CYS A 268 18.34 10.89 5.72
N THR A 269 17.85 9.79 5.13
CA THR A 269 18.67 8.58 4.93
C THR A 269 19.94 8.92 4.17
N SER A 270 21.10 8.48 4.69
CA SER A 270 22.35 8.65 3.98
C SER A 270 22.45 7.69 2.79
N ARG A 271 23.18 8.09 1.75
CA ARG A 271 23.44 7.21 0.59
C ARG A 271 24.16 5.94 1.03
N LYS A 272 25.16 6.08 1.92
CA LYS A 272 25.92 4.94 2.47
C LYS A 272 25.01 3.92 3.16
N ASP A 273 24.08 4.38 4.02
CA ASP A 273 23.17 3.48 4.75
C ASP A 273 22.15 2.84 3.80
N ALA A 274 21.65 3.59 2.82
CA ALA A 274 20.73 3.06 1.82
C ALA A 274 21.37 1.97 0.95
N GLU A 275 22.62 2.16 0.51
CA GLU A 275 23.40 1.18 -0.25
C GLU A 275 23.74 -0.05 0.60
N ALA A 276 24.16 0.13 1.85
CA ALA A 276 24.39 -0.98 2.77
C ALA A 276 23.11 -1.79 3.05
N CYS A 277 21.95 -1.14 3.15
CA CYS A 277 20.66 -1.82 3.28
C CYS A 277 20.26 -2.58 1.99
N LEU A 278 20.58 -2.02 0.82
CA LEU A 278 20.36 -2.69 -0.47
C LEU A 278 21.18 -3.98 -0.55
N ASP A 279 22.48 -3.90 -0.23
CA ASP A 279 23.39 -5.05 -0.21
C ASP A 279 22.94 -6.12 0.79
N ALA A 280 22.48 -5.68 1.99
CA ALA A 280 21.95 -6.58 3.01
C ALA A 280 20.67 -7.32 2.55
N ALA A 281 19.79 -6.64 1.82
CA ALA A 281 18.58 -7.26 1.28
C ALA A 281 18.88 -8.26 0.15
N GLN A 282 19.81 -7.93 -0.75
CA GLN A 282 20.26 -8.83 -1.81
C GLN A 282 21.02 -10.03 -1.24
N GLY A 283 21.92 -9.80 -0.29
CA GLY A 283 22.64 -10.84 0.44
C GLY A 283 21.75 -11.78 1.26
N ALA A 284 20.54 -11.36 1.59
CA ALA A 284 19.52 -12.19 2.21
C ALA A 284 18.77 -13.14 1.24
N GLY A 285 19.08 -13.09 -0.06
CA GLY A 285 18.57 -13.99 -1.09
C GLY A 285 17.42 -13.41 -1.94
N LEU A 286 17.15 -12.11 -1.89
CA LEU A 286 16.17 -11.47 -2.77
C LEU A 286 16.78 -11.10 -4.12
N PHE A 287 16.11 -11.44 -5.22
CA PHE A 287 16.57 -11.14 -6.58
C PHE A 287 16.12 -9.76 -7.07
N ARG A 288 15.04 -9.23 -6.53
CA ARG A 288 14.39 -8.01 -7.01
C ARG A 288 14.30 -6.97 -5.89
N VAL A 289 15.37 -6.21 -5.70
CA VAL A 289 15.44 -5.13 -4.69
C VAL A 289 15.75 -3.80 -5.38
N SER A 290 15.08 -2.72 -4.97
CA SER A 290 15.26 -1.38 -5.53
C SER A 290 15.28 -0.32 -4.43
N LEU A 291 16.08 0.75 -4.65
CA LEU A 291 16.05 1.96 -3.83
C LEU A 291 15.07 2.97 -4.44
N GLY A 292 14.06 3.35 -3.68
CA GLY A 292 13.12 4.43 -4.01
C GLY A 292 13.49 5.75 -3.33
N ASN A 293 12.86 6.84 -3.78
CA ASN A 293 13.09 8.19 -3.28
C ASN A 293 14.57 8.63 -3.33
N ARG A 294 15.35 8.14 -4.30
CA ARG A 294 16.80 8.36 -4.40
C ARG A 294 17.21 9.84 -4.45
N HIS A 295 16.30 10.73 -4.87
CA HIS A 295 16.54 12.18 -4.95
C HIS A 295 16.68 12.86 -3.58
N ILE A 296 16.23 12.22 -2.49
CA ILE A 296 16.38 12.75 -1.12
C ILE A 296 17.54 12.12 -0.33
N LEU A 297 18.25 11.14 -0.89
CA LEU A 297 19.46 10.59 -0.26
C LEU A 297 20.54 11.67 -0.07
N ARG A 298 21.21 11.66 1.07
CA ARG A 298 22.30 12.58 1.42
C ARG A 298 23.63 11.86 1.62
#